data_bab08fc448a208bf0e3e74f527c3e185
#
_entry.id   bab08fc448a208bf0e3e74f527c3e185
#
_cell.length_a   1.000
_cell.length_b   1.000
_cell.length_c   1.000
_cell.angle_alpha   90.00
_cell.angle_beta   90.00
_cell.angle_gamma   90.00
#
_symmetry.space_group_name_H-M   'P 1'
#
loop_
_entity.id
_entity.type
_entity.pdbx_description
1 polymer ?
#
loop_
_entity_poly.entity_id
_entity_poly.type
_entity_poly.pdbx_seq_one_letter_code
_entity_poly.pdbx_strand_id
1 'polypeptide(L)'
;MGLKYAILGDIHANWEALSAVLAAAQTQGVTNYCCVGDIVGYNADPEICIEKVRELAGDAVVRGNHDHYCSRQENLNGFHPLAADVVDWTRKRLNEDQRNWLGNLRYSRTVETFMLVHATLDNPEMWGYVFDKLEAEANFAYQMCSVCFFGHTHVPLAFEKAGIV
;
A
#
# COMPACT_ATOMS: atom_id res chain seq x y z
N MET A 1 -20.43 -18.24 6.61
CA MET A 1 -19.42 -18.04 5.54
C MET A 1 -18.17 -17.50 6.23
N GLY A 2 -16.97 -18.01 5.87
CA GLY A 2 -15.72 -17.48 6.41
C GLY A 2 -15.43 -16.08 5.90
N LEU A 3 -14.61 -15.30 6.64
CA LEU A 3 -14.09 -14.01 6.20
C LEU A 3 -13.23 -14.21 4.93
N LYS A 4 -13.45 -13.38 3.91
CA LYS A 4 -12.69 -13.39 2.68
C LYS A 4 -12.14 -11.99 2.41
N TYR A 5 -10.82 -11.88 2.38
CA TYR A 5 -10.12 -10.62 2.21
C TYR A 5 -9.66 -10.42 0.76
N ALA A 6 -9.76 -9.19 0.27
CA ALA A 6 -8.95 -8.71 -0.85
C ALA A 6 -7.83 -7.82 -0.29
N ILE A 7 -6.60 -8.14 -0.65
CA ILE A 7 -5.44 -7.31 -0.34
C ILE A 7 -5.14 -6.47 -1.59
N LEU A 8 -5.36 -5.18 -1.49
CA LEU A 8 -5.07 -4.20 -2.53
C LEU A 8 -3.68 -3.59 -2.28
N GLY A 9 -3.01 -3.14 -3.31
CA GLY A 9 -1.75 -2.42 -3.19
C GLY A 9 -1.35 -1.78 -4.51
N ASP A 10 -0.45 -0.82 -4.45
CA ASP A 10 0.16 -0.17 -5.62
C ASP A 10 -0.92 0.27 -6.65
N ILE A 11 -1.98 0.91 -6.12
CA ILE A 11 -3.15 1.37 -6.89
C ILE A 11 -2.77 2.55 -7.78
N HIS A 12 -1.92 3.42 -7.25
CA HIS A 12 -1.34 4.54 -7.98
C HIS A 12 -2.36 5.40 -8.73
N ALA A 13 -3.45 5.78 -8.06
CA ALA A 13 -4.49 6.64 -8.65
C ALA A 13 -5.09 6.09 -9.98
N ASN A 14 -5.05 4.77 -10.19
CA ASN A 14 -5.62 4.10 -11.36
C ASN A 14 -7.04 3.63 -11.05
N TRP A 15 -8.00 4.54 -11.23
CA TRP A 15 -9.40 4.24 -10.94
C TRP A 15 -9.98 3.15 -11.85
N GLU A 16 -9.61 3.12 -13.12
CA GLU A 16 -10.07 2.10 -14.06
C GLU A 16 -9.67 0.69 -13.61
N ALA A 17 -8.40 0.52 -13.23
CA ALA A 17 -7.92 -0.76 -12.72
C ALA A 17 -8.57 -1.11 -11.37
N LEU A 18 -8.63 -0.15 -10.43
CA LEU A 18 -9.23 -0.37 -9.11
C LEU A 18 -10.71 -0.78 -9.26
N SER A 19 -11.49 -0.08 -10.08
CA SER A 19 -12.91 -0.39 -10.28
C SER A 19 -13.11 -1.79 -10.86
N ALA A 20 -12.27 -2.22 -11.81
CA ALA A 20 -12.31 -3.56 -12.38
C ALA A 20 -11.96 -4.64 -11.34
N VAL A 21 -10.93 -4.40 -10.51
CA VAL A 21 -10.55 -5.30 -9.42
C VAL A 21 -11.67 -5.42 -8.38
N LEU A 22 -12.30 -4.31 -8.00
CA LEU A 22 -13.41 -4.32 -7.04
C LEU A 22 -14.63 -5.10 -7.58
N ALA A 23 -14.97 -4.94 -8.87
CA ALA A 23 -16.02 -5.73 -9.50
C ALA A 23 -15.70 -7.23 -9.48
N ALA A 24 -14.47 -7.61 -9.79
CA ALA A 24 -14.00 -9.00 -9.70
C ALA A 24 -14.04 -9.54 -8.26
N ALA A 25 -13.60 -8.77 -7.28
CA ALA A 25 -13.65 -9.14 -5.87
C ALA A 25 -15.09 -9.40 -5.39
N GLN A 26 -16.02 -8.54 -5.80
CA GLN A 26 -17.44 -8.71 -5.49
C GLN A 26 -18.00 -10.03 -6.05
N THR A 27 -17.69 -10.39 -7.29
CA THR A 27 -18.13 -11.65 -7.89
C THR A 27 -17.56 -12.88 -7.19
N GLN A 28 -16.41 -12.73 -6.54
CA GLN A 28 -15.77 -13.78 -5.74
C GLN A 28 -16.28 -13.83 -4.29
N GLY A 29 -17.20 -12.97 -3.89
CA GLY A 29 -17.75 -12.93 -2.55
C GLY A 29 -16.77 -12.42 -1.50
N VAL A 30 -15.87 -11.49 -1.87
CA VAL A 30 -15.02 -10.78 -0.92
C VAL A 30 -15.88 -9.98 0.04
N THR A 31 -15.57 -10.07 1.34
CA THR A 31 -16.30 -9.38 2.41
C THR A 31 -15.49 -8.27 3.06
N ASN A 32 -14.17 -8.34 2.99
CA ASN A 32 -13.25 -7.43 3.66
C ASN A 32 -12.13 -6.99 2.72
N TYR A 33 -11.69 -5.76 2.90
CA TYR A 33 -10.62 -5.18 2.08
C TYR A 33 -9.48 -4.67 2.98
N CYS A 34 -8.26 -4.82 2.49
CA CYS A 34 -7.05 -4.23 3.07
C CYS A 34 -6.26 -3.55 1.97
N CYS A 35 -5.39 -2.59 2.32
CA CYS A 35 -4.51 -1.96 1.36
C CYS A 35 -3.09 -1.86 1.91
N VAL A 36 -2.11 -2.34 1.13
CA VAL A 36 -0.69 -2.28 1.47
C VAL A 36 -0.01 -0.98 1.00
N GLY A 37 -0.78 0.06 0.71
CA GLY A 37 -0.25 1.39 0.39
C GLY A 37 -0.12 1.68 -1.11
N ASP A 38 0.49 2.82 -1.40
CA ASP A 38 0.61 3.41 -2.72
C ASP A 38 -0.75 3.56 -3.42
N ILE A 39 -1.66 4.23 -2.70
CA ILE A 39 -3.00 4.54 -3.19
C ILE A 39 -2.93 5.59 -4.29
N VAL A 40 -2.00 6.55 -4.15
CA VAL A 40 -1.82 7.69 -5.06
C VAL A 40 -0.50 7.62 -5.82
N GLY A 41 -0.25 8.58 -6.67
CA GLY A 41 0.92 8.67 -7.55
C GLY A 41 0.68 8.02 -8.92
N TYR A 42 1.49 8.39 -9.90
CA TYR A 42 1.55 7.96 -11.30
C TYR A 42 0.33 8.27 -12.16
N ASN A 43 -0.89 7.90 -11.80
CA ASN A 43 -2.08 8.07 -12.64
C ASN A 43 -2.96 9.25 -12.19
N ALA A 44 -4.14 9.40 -12.80
CA ALA A 44 -4.87 10.66 -12.86
C ALA A 44 -5.97 10.85 -11.82
N ASP A 45 -6.36 9.82 -11.08
CA ASP A 45 -7.56 9.81 -10.24
C ASP A 45 -7.28 9.59 -8.74
N PRO A 46 -6.39 10.41 -8.11
CA PRO A 46 -5.99 10.18 -6.72
C PRO A 46 -7.15 10.36 -5.74
N GLU A 47 -8.03 11.33 -5.96
CA GLU A 47 -9.10 11.66 -5.04
C GLU A 47 -10.11 10.52 -4.90
N ILE A 48 -10.59 9.98 -6.02
CA ILE A 48 -11.57 8.87 -6.00
C ILE A 48 -10.96 7.58 -5.47
N CYS A 49 -9.69 7.31 -5.76
CA CYS A 49 -8.99 6.14 -5.22
C CYS A 49 -8.84 6.23 -3.70
N ILE A 50 -8.49 7.40 -3.14
CA ILE A 50 -8.44 7.63 -1.70
C ILE A 50 -9.82 7.37 -1.07
N GLU A 51 -10.87 8.01 -1.58
CA GLU A 51 -12.21 7.88 -1.00
C GLU A 51 -12.69 6.42 -1.03
N LYS A 52 -12.41 5.72 -2.12
CA LYS A 52 -12.82 4.31 -2.24
C LYS A 52 -12.05 3.39 -1.29
N VAL A 53 -10.74 3.59 -1.12
CA VAL A 53 -9.94 2.81 -0.16
C VAL A 53 -10.38 3.11 1.28
N ARG A 54 -10.62 4.38 1.63
CA ARG A 54 -11.16 4.77 2.96
C ARG A 54 -12.48 4.08 3.26
N GLU A 55 -13.40 4.06 2.28
CA GLU A 55 -14.72 3.44 2.41
C GLU A 55 -14.63 1.92 2.66
N LEU A 56 -13.77 1.24 1.90
CA LEU A 56 -13.74 -0.23 1.87
C LEU A 56 -12.82 -0.84 2.92
N ALA A 57 -11.65 -0.28 3.11
CA ALA A 57 -10.61 -0.85 3.96
C ALA A 57 -10.59 -0.21 5.37
N GLY A 58 -11.20 0.96 5.55
CA GLY A 58 -11.23 1.65 6.84
C GLY A 58 -9.84 1.82 7.42
N ASP A 59 -9.62 1.18 8.55
CA ASP A 59 -8.34 1.18 9.25
C ASP A 59 -7.32 0.15 8.73
N ALA A 60 -7.73 -0.80 7.87
CA ALA A 60 -6.86 -1.87 7.37
C ALA A 60 -6.00 -1.40 6.18
N VAL A 61 -5.36 -0.25 6.35
CA VAL A 61 -4.51 0.40 5.34
C VAL A 61 -3.16 0.75 5.94
N VAL A 62 -2.09 0.58 5.18
CA VAL A 62 -0.76 1.08 5.51
C VAL A 62 -0.29 2.09 4.48
N ARG A 63 0.69 2.90 4.86
CA ARG A 63 1.24 3.97 4.02
C ARG A 63 2.27 3.42 3.05
N GLY A 64 2.15 3.76 1.76
CA GLY A 64 3.22 3.61 0.79
C GLY A 64 4.09 4.86 0.65
N ASN A 65 5.17 4.75 -0.10
CA ASN A 65 6.09 5.88 -0.32
C ASN A 65 5.42 7.00 -1.12
N HIS A 66 4.60 6.69 -2.12
CA HIS A 66 3.84 7.73 -2.84
C HIS A 66 2.81 8.42 -1.93
N ASP A 67 2.11 7.68 -1.07
CA ASP A 67 1.19 8.26 -0.08
C ASP A 67 1.94 9.21 0.87
N HIS A 68 3.14 8.79 1.32
CA HIS A 68 3.99 9.60 2.18
C HIS A 68 4.38 10.91 1.51
N TYR A 69 5.01 10.86 0.34
CA TYR A 69 5.50 12.05 -0.33
C TYR A 69 4.37 12.93 -0.87
N CYS A 70 3.25 12.37 -1.34
CA CYS A 70 2.10 13.15 -1.77
C CYS A 70 1.39 13.86 -0.62
N SER A 71 1.45 13.34 0.61
CA SER A 71 0.83 13.96 1.78
C SER A 71 1.68 15.06 2.43
N ARG A 72 2.98 15.15 2.14
CA ARG A 72 3.96 16.00 2.82
C ARG A 72 4.69 16.93 1.86
N GLN A 73 5.19 18.06 2.38
CA GLN A 73 6.02 19.01 1.63
C GLN A 73 7.51 18.68 1.81
N GLU A 74 7.86 17.42 1.66
CA GLU A 74 9.24 16.97 1.72
C GLU A 74 9.96 17.14 0.38
N ASN A 75 11.30 17.23 0.44
CA ASN A 75 12.13 17.35 -0.74
C ASN A 75 12.09 16.04 -1.54
N LEU A 76 12.02 16.17 -2.86
CA LEU A 76 12.00 15.05 -3.80
C LEU A 76 13.38 14.80 -4.43
N ASN A 77 14.46 15.29 -3.80
CA ASN A 77 15.82 15.01 -4.23
C ASN A 77 16.07 13.49 -4.24
N GLY A 78 16.54 12.99 -5.38
CA GLY A 78 16.75 11.56 -5.59
C GLY A 78 15.59 10.83 -6.29
N PHE A 79 14.44 11.48 -6.45
CA PHE A 79 13.38 10.93 -7.32
C PHE A 79 13.78 11.05 -8.79
N HIS A 80 13.32 10.09 -9.59
CA HIS A 80 13.33 10.28 -11.03
C HIS A 80 12.48 11.52 -11.39
N PRO A 81 12.91 12.40 -12.31
CA PRO A 81 12.20 13.66 -12.58
C PRO A 81 10.71 13.50 -12.85
N LEU A 82 10.31 12.53 -13.66
CA LEU A 82 8.90 12.27 -13.94
C LEU A 82 8.11 11.86 -12.68
N ALA A 83 8.72 11.10 -11.78
CA ALA A 83 8.08 10.72 -10.52
C ALA A 83 7.92 11.92 -9.59
N ALA A 84 8.92 12.81 -9.54
CA ALA A 84 8.82 14.07 -8.77
C ALA A 84 7.69 14.96 -9.30
N ASP A 85 7.59 15.12 -10.63
CA ASP A 85 6.52 15.90 -11.27
C ASP A 85 5.13 15.35 -10.92
N VAL A 86 4.97 14.03 -10.92
CA VAL A 86 3.70 13.38 -10.55
C VAL A 86 3.38 13.59 -9.08
N VAL A 87 4.35 13.47 -8.18
CA VAL A 87 4.14 13.76 -6.75
C VAL A 87 3.70 15.20 -6.54
N ASP A 88 4.36 16.18 -7.17
CA ASP A 88 3.99 17.58 -7.07
C ASP A 88 2.62 17.89 -7.66
N TRP A 89 2.27 17.24 -8.78
CA TRP A 89 0.94 17.33 -9.36
C TRP A 89 -0.12 16.76 -8.40
N THR A 90 0.11 15.57 -7.84
CA THR A 90 -0.80 14.93 -6.89
C THR A 90 -0.99 15.79 -5.64
N ARG A 91 0.07 16.36 -5.07
CA ARG A 91 0.01 17.29 -3.94
C ARG A 91 -0.95 18.46 -4.17
N LYS A 92 -0.99 19.00 -5.39
CA LYS A 92 -1.85 20.12 -5.78
C LYS A 92 -3.31 19.70 -5.98
N ARG A 93 -3.55 18.45 -6.30
CA ARG A 93 -4.89 17.87 -6.49
C ARG A 93 -5.56 17.55 -5.16
N LEU A 94 -4.82 17.01 -4.22
CA LEU A 94 -5.35 16.55 -2.94
C LEU A 94 -5.73 17.73 -2.05
N ASN A 95 -6.92 17.67 -1.45
CA ASN A 95 -7.33 18.60 -0.41
C ASN A 95 -6.61 18.29 0.93
N GLU A 96 -6.80 19.14 1.92
CA GLU A 96 -6.14 19.03 3.22
C GLU A 96 -6.56 17.75 3.97
N ASP A 97 -7.84 17.38 3.94
CA ASP A 97 -8.34 16.18 4.60
C ASP A 97 -7.70 14.92 4.01
N GLN A 98 -7.63 14.83 2.67
CA GLN A 98 -7.00 13.70 1.98
C GLN A 98 -5.51 13.59 2.29
N ARG A 99 -4.76 14.71 2.26
CA ARG A 99 -3.35 14.72 2.65
C ARG A 99 -3.15 14.32 4.11
N ASN A 100 -3.97 14.84 5.02
CA ASN A 100 -3.91 14.50 6.43
C ASN A 100 -4.20 13.01 6.65
N TRP A 101 -5.19 12.45 5.97
CA TRP A 101 -5.51 11.04 6.08
C TRP A 101 -4.33 10.17 5.62
N LEU A 102 -3.79 10.39 4.42
CA LEU A 102 -2.60 9.68 3.91
C LEU A 102 -1.40 9.84 4.87
N GLY A 103 -1.17 11.06 5.34
CA GLY A 103 -0.08 11.40 6.25
C GLY A 103 -0.19 10.76 7.65
N ASN A 104 -1.36 10.28 8.04
CA ASN A 104 -1.61 9.60 9.31
C ASN A 104 -1.68 8.08 9.20
N LEU A 105 -1.62 7.51 8.01
CA LEU A 105 -1.53 6.07 7.84
C LEU A 105 -0.27 5.52 8.52
N ARG A 106 -0.37 4.33 9.09
CA ARG A 106 0.77 3.64 9.71
C ARG A 106 1.66 3.02 8.64
N TYR A 107 2.91 2.79 8.94
CA TYR A 107 3.85 2.10 8.06
C TYR A 107 3.64 0.59 8.03
N SER A 108 3.20 0.00 9.14
CA SER A 108 2.81 -1.41 9.23
C SER A 108 1.59 -1.57 10.13
N ARG A 109 0.86 -2.67 9.94
CA ARG A 109 -0.34 -2.96 10.73
C ARG A 109 -0.58 -4.46 10.84
N THR A 110 -1.03 -4.89 12.01
CA THR A 110 -1.62 -6.22 12.18
C THR A 110 -3.14 -6.12 11.98
N VAL A 111 -3.67 -6.99 11.13
CA VAL A 111 -5.10 -7.15 10.87
C VAL A 111 -5.46 -8.59 11.26
N GLU A 112 -6.19 -8.74 12.37
CA GLU A 112 -6.52 -10.06 12.94
C GLU A 112 -5.28 -10.99 13.06
N THR A 113 -5.04 -11.84 12.07
CA THR A 113 -4.00 -12.89 12.11
C THR A 113 -2.86 -12.69 11.12
N PHE A 114 -2.85 -11.57 10.37
CA PHE A 114 -1.81 -11.26 9.39
C PHE A 114 -1.31 -9.83 9.51
N MET A 115 -0.18 -9.55 8.92
CA MET A 115 0.42 -8.22 8.88
C MET A 115 0.31 -7.59 7.49
N LEU A 116 0.30 -6.28 7.48
CA LEU A 116 0.44 -5.43 6.30
C LEU A 116 1.65 -4.53 6.48
N VAL A 117 2.42 -4.38 5.42
CA VAL A 117 3.48 -3.38 5.28
C VAL A 117 3.54 -2.97 3.81
N HIS A 118 4.01 -1.77 3.50
CA HIS A 118 4.16 -1.42 2.08
C HIS A 118 5.47 -2.00 1.50
N ALA A 119 6.58 -1.79 2.17
CA ALA A 119 7.91 -2.18 1.72
C ALA A 119 8.51 -3.25 2.66
N THR A 120 9.38 -2.87 3.58
CA THR A 120 10.05 -3.78 4.52
C THR A 120 9.56 -3.58 5.95
N LEU A 121 9.65 -4.62 6.79
CA LEU A 121 9.26 -4.57 8.20
C LEU A 121 10.37 -4.04 9.11
N ASP A 122 11.63 -4.18 8.72
CA ASP A 122 12.79 -3.77 9.53
C ASP A 122 12.91 -2.25 9.63
N ASN A 123 12.70 -1.53 8.54
CA ASN A 123 12.78 -0.07 8.42
C ASN A 123 11.73 0.44 7.43
N PRO A 124 10.44 0.36 7.76
CA PRO A 124 9.37 0.56 6.77
C PRO A 124 9.35 1.97 6.14
N GLU A 125 9.86 3.00 6.85
CA GLU A 125 9.98 4.36 6.33
C GLU A 125 11.13 4.58 5.35
N MET A 126 12.02 3.60 5.19
CA MET A 126 13.14 3.67 4.24
C MET A 126 12.83 3.09 2.87
N TRP A 127 11.62 2.53 2.72
CA TRP A 127 11.11 2.03 1.44
C TRP A 127 12.04 1.00 0.77
N GLY A 128 12.60 0.09 1.57
CA GLY A 128 13.44 -1.01 1.06
C GLY A 128 12.66 -1.96 0.16
N TYR A 129 13.36 -2.65 -0.73
CA TYR A 129 12.75 -3.65 -1.61
C TYR A 129 12.96 -5.05 -1.08
N VAL A 130 12.06 -5.97 -1.45
CA VAL A 130 12.18 -7.40 -1.16
C VAL A 130 12.03 -8.16 -2.47
N PHE A 131 13.14 -8.39 -3.17
CA PHE A 131 13.17 -9.11 -4.44
C PHE A 131 13.67 -10.55 -4.30
N ASP A 132 14.39 -10.87 -3.23
CA ASP A 132 15.01 -12.16 -3.05
C ASP A 132 14.89 -12.74 -1.63
N LYS A 133 15.42 -13.95 -1.44
CA LYS A 133 15.35 -14.64 -0.15
C LYS A 133 16.18 -13.96 0.96
N LEU A 134 17.27 -13.29 0.61
CA LEU A 134 18.14 -12.66 1.60
C LEU A 134 17.42 -11.45 2.21
N GLU A 135 16.78 -10.64 1.37
CA GLU A 135 15.97 -9.50 1.79
C GLU A 135 14.73 -9.96 2.56
N ALA A 136 14.08 -11.03 2.11
CA ALA A 136 12.96 -11.64 2.84
C ALA A 136 13.38 -12.18 4.21
N GLU A 137 14.56 -12.79 4.34
CA GLU A 137 15.07 -13.28 5.64
C GLU A 137 15.22 -12.20 6.68
N ALA A 138 15.69 -11.02 6.30
CA ALA A 138 15.76 -9.88 7.20
C ALA A 138 14.37 -9.46 7.71
N ASN A 139 13.36 -9.52 6.86
CA ASN A 139 11.98 -9.16 7.20
C ASN A 139 11.29 -10.17 8.12
N PHE A 140 11.53 -11.47 7.97
CA PHE A 140 10.94 -12.50 8.84
C PHE A 140 11.28 -12.32 10.33
N ALA A 141 12.42 -11.67 10.65
CA ALA A 141 12.79 -11.39 12.04
C ALA A 141 11.85 -10.39 12.74
N TYR A 142 11.12 -9.57 11.98
CA TYR A 142 10.18 -8.55 12.46
C TYR A 142 8.72 -8.96 12.28
N GLN A 143 8.46 -10.11 11.63
CA GLN A 143 7.11 -10.58 11.37
C GLN A 143 6.54 -11.25 12.62
N MET A 144 5.42 -10.72 13.12
CA MET A 144 4.75 -11.21 14.34
C MET A 144 3.57 -12.14 14.06
N CYS A 145 3.18 -12.31 12.81
CA CYS A 145 2.10 -13.20 12.37
C CYS A 145 2.64 -14.21 11.36
N SER A 146 1.90 -15.30 11.12
CA SER A 146 2.30 -16.31 10.15
C SER A 146 2.29 -15.81 8.71
N VAL A 147 1.55 -14.75 8.41
CA VAL A 147 1.45 -14.17 7.07
C VAL A 147 1.67 -12.66 7.14
N CYS A 148 2.45 -12.12 6.21
CA CYS A 148 2.60 -10.70 5.99
C CYS A 148 2.44 -10.38 4.50
N PHE A 149 1.60 -9.40 4.18
CA PHE A 149 1.44 -8.91 2.81
C PHE A 149 2.24 -7.62 2.62
N PHE A 150 2.93 -7.53 1.50
CA PHE A 150 3.70 -6.35 1.09
C PHE A 150 3.44 -6.00 -0.38
N GLY A 151 3.77 -4.76 -0.78
CA GLY A 151 3.66 -4.21 -2.12
C GLY A 151 5.00 -3.70 -2.64
N HIS A 152 5.03 -2.47 -3.18
CA HIS A 152 6.20 -1.69 -3.53
C HIS A 152 7.03 -2.21 -4.72
N THR A 153 7.25 -3.51 -4.84
CA THR A 153 8.09 -4.11 -5.89
C THR A 153 7.42 -4.14 -7.25
N HIS A 154 6.08 -4.08 -7.30
CA HIS A 154 5.26 -4.32 -8.48
C HIS A 154 5.52 -5.69 -9.15
N VAL A 155 6.13 -6.61 -8.40
CA VAL A 155 6.42 -7.99 -8.85
C VAL A 155 5.70 -8.96 -7.91
N PRO A 156 4.92 -9.91 -8.42
CA PRO A 156 4.27 -10.91 -7.58
C PRO A 156 5.32 -11.89 -7.02
N LEU A 157 5.53 -11.83 -5.70
CA LEU A 157 6.51 -12.62 -4.98
C LEU A 157 5.87 -13.26 -3.75
N ALA A 158 6.35 -14.46 -3.38
CA ALA A 158 6.01 -15.10 -2.13
C ALA A 158 7.25 -15.81 -1.58
N PHE A 159 7.50 -15.63 -0.30
CA PHE A 159 8.61 -16.27 0.42
C PHE A 159 8.06 -17.03 1.62
N GLU A 160 8.63 -18.19 1.91
CA GLU A 160 8.26 -19.00 3.07
C GLU A 160 9.52 -19.39 3.86
N LYS A 161 9.41 -19.30 5.19
CA LYS A 161 10.44 -19.79 6.12
C LYS A 161 9.77 -20.42 7.33
N ALA A 162 9.92 -21.73 7.47
CA ALA A 162 9.41 -22.48 8.62
C ALA A 162 7.90 -22.28 8.90
N GLY A 163 7.09 -22.20 7.85
CA GLY A 163 5.64 -21.99 7.94
C GLY A 163 5.21 -20.52 8.13
N ILE A 164 6.13 -19.57 8.02
CA ILE A 164 5.87 -18.13 8.00
C ILE A 164 5.96 -17.66 6.54
N VAL A 165 4.97 -16.90 6.08
CA VAL A 165 4.86 -16.39 4.70
C VAL A 165 4.74 -14.86 4.71
#